data_4481e50f331b6a90e65fd4cf47348684
#
_entry.id   4481e50f331b6a90e65fd4cf47348684
#
_cell.length_a   1.000
_cell.length_b   1.000
_cell.length_c   1.000
_cell.angle_alpha   90.00
_cell.angle_beta   90.00
_cell.angle_gamma   90.00
#
_symmetry.space_group_name_H-M   'P 1'
#
loop_
_entity.id
_entity.type
_entity.pdbx_description
1 polymer ?
#
loop_
_entity_poly.entity_id
_entity_poly.type
_entity_poly.pdbx_seq_one_letter_code
_entity_poly.pdbx_strand_id
1 'polypeptide(L)'
;MNWRDHSRLTGKHALLGASNYHWLNYDADRLTNAVLNYQAKERGTRLHAFAAECIDLKQKLPKNKKTLNTYVNDAIGFRMDTEQVLYYSDNCYGTADAISFNDGFLRIHDLKTGAVPAHMEQLYIYAALFCLEYGYHPKDIRMELRIYQNDEVWVENPTEEEISPVIAKIKEFDPILSLIHI
;
A
#
# COMPACT_ATOMS: atom_id res chain seq x y z
N MET A 1 38.64 26.61 -3.73
CA MET A 1 38.27 25.53 -4.67
C MET A 1 36.80 25.77 -5.07
N ASN A 2 36.47 25.76 -6.34
CA ASN A 2 35.09 25.93 -6.80
C ASN A 2 34.49 24.55 -6.99
N TRP A 3 33.43 24.24 -6.23
CA TRP A 3 32.70 22.98 -6.34
C TRP A 3 31.86 22.98 -7.63
N ARG A 4 31.77 21.82 -8.31
CA ARG A 4 30.89 21.65 -9.47
C ARG A 4 29.42 21.61 -9.02
N ASP A 5 28.56 22.24 -9.81
CA ASP A 5 27.12 22.22 -9.54
C ASP A 5 26.51 20.86 -9.91
N HIS A 6 25.89 20.22 -8.93
CA HIS A 6 25.12 18.98 -9.06
C HIS A 6 23.72 19.12 -8.46
N SER A 7 23.15 20.32 -8.41
CA SER A 7 21.84 20.62 -7.81
C SER A 7 20.73 19.71 -8.33
N ARG A 8 20.80 19.28 -9.59
CA ARG A 8 19.84 18.31 -10.19
C ARG A 8 19.76 16.95 -9.49
N LEU A 9 20.75 16.61 -8.67
CA LEU A 9 20.84 15.36 -7.93
C LEU A 9 20.44 15.51 -6.45
N THR A 10 20.15 16.73 -5.99
CA THR A 10 19.75 17.01 -4.60
C THR A 10 18.48 16.22 -4.27
N GLY A 11 18.49 15.50 -3.13
CA GLY A 11 17.40 14.66 -2.67
C GLY A 11 17.20 13.34 -3.45
N LYS A 12 18.04 13.06 -4.44
CA LYS A 12 18.03 11.77 -5.16
C LYS A 12 19.05 10.81 -4.58
N HIS A 13 18.72 9.52 -4.68
CA HIS A 13 19.60 8.44 -4.24
C HIS A 13 20.08 7.64 -5.44
N ALA A 14 21.40 7.50 -5.57
CA ALA A 14 21.99 6.63 -6.57
C ALA A 14 21.94 5.15 -6.12
N LEU A 15 21.86 4.23 -7.07
CA LEU A 15 21.96 2.80 -6.79
C LEU A 15 23.31 2.47 -6.12
N LEU A 16 24.39 3.05 -6.64
CA LEU A 16 25.75 2.95 -6.05
C LEU A 16 26.01 4.18 -5.18
N GLY A 17 25.14 4.44 -4.22
CA GLY A 17 25.25 5.58 -3.31
C GLY A 17 26.27 5.33 -2.20
N ALA A 18 26.92 6.40 -1.76
CA ALA A 18 27.93 6.32 -0.69
C ALA A 18 27.36 5.85 0.65
N SER A 19 26.11 6.24 0.99
CA SER A 19 25.44 5.83 2.21
C SER A 19 25.06 4.34 2.24
N ASN A 20 24.92 3.72 1.06
CA ASN A 20 24.69 2.29 0.91
C ASN A 20 25.93 1.60 0.35
N TYR A 21 26.99 1.58 1.13
CA TYR A 21 28.32 1.09 0.71
C TYR A 21 28.39 -0.43 0.46
N HIS A 22 27.34 -1.21 0.77
CA HIS A 22 27.34 -2.69 0.60
C HIS A 22 27.58 -3.14 -0.84
N TRP A 23 27.30 -2.30 -1.83
CA TRP A 23 27.54 -2.59 -3.24
C TRP A 23 29.02 -2.81 -3.58
N LEU A 24 29.94 -2.35 -2.74
CA LEU A 24 31.38 -2.66 -2.89
C LEU A 24 31.69 -4.18 -2.87
N ASN A 25 30.81 -4.97 -2.24
CA ASN A 25 30.94 -6.41 -2.14
C ASN A 25 30.02 -7.17 -3.13
N TYR A 26 29.44 -6.47 -4.13
CA TYR A 26 28.59 -7.11 -5.13
C TYR A 26 29.46 -7.72 -6.23
N ASP A 27 29.11 -8.92 -6.66
CA ASP A 27 29.46 -9.46 -7.97
C ASP A 27 28.49 -8.93 -9.04
N ALA A 28 28.72 -9.30 -10.30
CA ALA A 28 27.92 -8.87 -11.44
C ALA A 28 26.45 -9.32 -11.32
N ASP A 29 26.21 -10.53 -10.81
CA ASP A 29 24.85 -11.08 -10.67
C ASP A 29 24.06 -10.35 -9.58
N ARG A 30 24.72 -10.11 -8.44
CA ARG A 30 24.10 -9.36 -7.34
C ARG A 30 23.83 -7.92 -7.71
N LEU A 31 24.74 -7.28 -8.48
CA LEU A 31 24.50 -5.95 -9.01
C LEU A 31 23.31 -5.93 -9.98
N THR A 32 23.26 -6.88 -10.90
CA THR A 32 22.15 -7.03 -11.86
C THR A 32 20.81 -7.17 -11.13
N ASN A 33 20.74 -8.05 -10.12
CA ASN A 33 19.54 -8.24 -9.32
C ASN A 33 19.14 -6.95 -8.55
N ALA A 34 20.10 -6.21 -8.02
CA ALA A 34 19.83 -4.93 -7.35
C ALA A 34 19.24 -3.90 -8.32
N VAL A 35 19.76 -3.81 -9.56
CA VAL A 35 19.23 -2.94 -10.61
C VAL A 35 17.81 -3.33 -10.99
N LEU A 36 17.56 -4.63 -11.21
CA LEU A 36 16.23 -5.13 -11.56
C LEU A 36 15.20 -4.85 -10.47
N ASN A 37 15.57 -5.05 -9.20
CA ASN A 37 14.72 -4.74 -8.06
C ASN A 37 14.41 -3.24 -7.95
N TYR A 38 15.40 -2.39 -8.16
CA TYR A 38 15.22 -0.94 -8.18
C TYR A 38 14.24 -0.51 -9.28
N GLN A 39 14.43 -1.01 -10.51
CA GLN A 39 13.54 -0.71 -11.64
C GLN A 39 12.12 -1.24 -11.42
N ALA A 40 11.97 -2.43 -10.80
CA ALA A 40 10.67 -2.99 -10.46
C ALA A 40 9.93 -2.11 -9.44
N LYS A 41 10.63 -1.61 -8.41
CA LYS A 41 10.07 -0.69 -7.40
C LYS A 41 9.60 0.63 -8.04
N GLU A 42 10.44 1.25 -8.90
CA GLU A 42 10.04 2.48 -9.59
C GLU A 42 8.83 2.27 -10.52
N ARG A 43 8.81 1.13 -11.23
CA ARG A 43 7.68 0.77 -12.08
C ARG A 43 6.41 0.59 -11.25
N GLY A 44 6.51 -0.07 -10.09
CA GLY A 44 5.40 -0.25 -9.15
C GLY A 44 4.82 1.09 -8.72
N THR A 45 5.66 2.02 -8.25
CA THR A 45 5.24 3.36 -7.83
C THR A 45 4.52 4.11 -8.95
N ARG A 46 5.03 4.04 -10.19
CA ARG A 46 4.38 4.69 -11.34
C ARG A 46 3.05 4.07 -11.71
N LEU A 47 2.89 2.75 -11.57
CA LEU A 47 1.64 2.05 -11.83
C LEU A 47 0.57 2.40 -10.79
N HIS A 48 0.93 2.51 -9.51
CA HIS A 48 0.01 2.98 -8.46
C HIS A 48 -0.45 4.42 -8.72
N ALA A 49 0.47 5.34 -9.00
CA ALA A 49 0.12 6.73 -9.31
C ALA A 49 -0.80 6.84 -10.54
N PHE A 50 -0.51 6.09 -11.60
CA PHE A 50 -1.35 6.03 -12.80
C PHE A 50 -2.75 5.46 -12.49
N ALA A 51 -2.82 4.39 -11.68
CA ALA A 51 -4.09 3.80 -11.29
C ALA A 51 -4.94 4.79 -10.48
N ALA A 52 -4.34 5.45 -9.49
CA ALA A 52 -5.02 6.48 -8.69
C ALA A 52 -5.56 7.62 -9.57
N GLU A 53 -4.75 8.14 -10.49
CA GLU A 53 -5.18 9.18 -11.43
C GLU A 53 -6.37 8.73 -12.28
N CYS A 54 -6.32 7.50 -12.84
CA CYS A 54 -7.44 6.95 -13.61
C CYS A 54 -8.73 6.84 -12.78
N ILE A 55 -8.63 6.40 -11.52
CA ILE A 55 -9.78 6.25 -10.62
C ILE A 55 -10.37 7.62 -10.29
N ASP A 56 -9.53 8.59 -9.91
CA ASP A 56 -9.96 9.95 -9.54
C ASP A 56 -10.63 10.68 -10.71
N LEU A 57 -10.09 10.52 -11.92
CA LEU A 57 -10.65 11.04 -13.16
C LEU A 57 -11.83 10.21 -13.70
N LYS A 58 -12.16 9.08 -13.07
CA LYS A 58 -13.17 8.12 -13.53
C LYS A 58 -12.92 7.60 -14.95
N GLN A 59 -11.66 7.54 -15.35
CA GLN A 59 -11.22 7.07 -16.65
C GLN A 59 -11.06 5.56 -16.66
N LYS A 60 -12.08 4.84 -17.14
CA LYS A 60 -12.04 3.39 -17.26
C LYS A 60 -10.96 2.93 -18.24
N LEU A 61 -10.28 1.86 -17.87
CA LEU A 61 -9.34 1.17 -18.74
C LEU A 61 -10.03 0.08 -19.57
N PRO A 62 -9.40 -0.39 -20.66
CA PRO A 62 -9.97 -1.46 -21.49
C PRO A 62 -10.38 -2.67 -20.65
N LYS A 63 -11.60 -3.20 -20.91
CA LYS A 63 -12.12 -4.35 -20.18
C LYS A 63 -11.38 -5.62 -20.58
N ASN A 64 -10.51 -6.11 -19.69
CA ASN A 64 -9.77 -7.37 -19.81
C ASN A 64 -9.44 -7.90 -18.41
N LYS A 65 -8.70 -9.03 -18.35
CA LYS A 65 -8.32 -9.66 -17.07
C LYS A 65 -7.00 -9.14 -16.48
N LYS A 66 -6.38 -8.11 -17.09
CA LYS A 66 -5.13 -7.57 -16.56
C LYS A 66 -5.34 -6.92 -15.19
N THR A 67 -4.43 -7.21 -14.27
CA THR A 67 -4.46 -6.74 -12.88
C THR A 67 -4.81 -5.25 -12.77
N LEU A 68 -4.05 -4.39 -13.45
CA LEU A 68 -4.25 -2.95 -13.41
C LEU A 68 -5.64 -2.54 -13.91
N ASN A 69 -6.08 -3.11 -15.05
CA ASN A 69 -7.35 -2.75 -15.66
C ASN A 69 -8.54 -3.18 -14.80
N THR A 70 -8.45 -4.39 -14.21
CA THR A 70 -9.48 -4.90 -13.32
C THR A 70 -9.56 -4.04 -12.05
N TYR A 71 -8.42 -3.75 -11.41
CA TYR A 71 -8.34 -2.91 -10.22
C TYR A 71 -8.96 -1.53 -10.45
N VAL A 72 -8.51 -0.80 -11.49
CA VAL A 72 -9.01 0.54 -11.81
C VAL A 72 -10.52 0.53 -12.08
N ASN A 73 -10.97 -0.40 -12.92
CA ASN A 73 -12.39 -0.46 -13.31
C ASN A 73 -13.29 -0.84 -12.13
N ASP A 74 -12.85 -1.74 -11.25
CA ASP A 74 -13.58 -2.12 -10.04
C ASP A 74 -13.64 -0.95 -9.04
N ALA A 75 -12.51 -0.27 -8.79
CA ALA A 75 -12.47 0.88 -7.89
C ALA A 75 -13.40 2.01 -8.37
N ILE A 76 -13.42 2.31 -9.68
CA ILE A 76 -14.39 3.26 -10.27
C ILE A 76 -15.82 2.75 -10.09
N GLY A 77 -16.08 1.47 -10.34
CA GLY A 77 -17.39 0.85 -10.22
C GLY A 77 -17.95 0.92 -8.80
N PHE A 78 -17.11 0.72 -7.80
CA PHE A 78 -17.45 0.83 -6.38
C PHE A 78 -17.36 2.25 -5.82
N ARG A 79 -17.02 3.25 -6.65
CA ARG A 79 -16.90 4.67 -6.26
C ARG A 79 -15.93 4.86 -5.09
N MET A 80 -14.77 4.27 -5.21
CA MET A 80 -13.73 4.30 -4.17
C MET A 80 -12.90 5.58 -4.26
N ASP A 81 -12.44 6.05 -3.10
CA ASP A 81 -11.44 7.11 -2.97
C ASP A 81 -10.04 6.46 -2.96
N THR A 82 -9.05 7.16 -3.53
CA THR A 82 -7.68 6.66 -3.66
C THR A 82 -6.76 7.23 -2.59
N GLU A 83 -5.65 6.50 -2.30
CA GLU A 83 -4.53 6.97 -1.47
C GLU A 83 -4.99 7.56 -0.12
N GLN A 84 -5.98 6.93 0.53
CA GLN A 84 -6.50 7.42 1.79
C GLN A 84 -5.62 6.97 2.95
N VAL A 85 -5.13 7.94 3.72
CA VAL A 85 -4.41 7.66 4.96
C VAL A 85 -5.43 7.27 6.04
N LEU A 86 -5.21 6.13 6.66
CA LEU A 86 -5.92 5.66 7.84
C LEU A 86 -4.98 5.77 9.03
N TYR A 87 -5.42 6.45 10.08
CA TYR A 87 -4.57 6.90 11.16
C TYR A 87 -5.10 6.46 12.54
N TYR A 88 -4.25 5.93 13.36
CA TYR A 88 -4.53 5.70 14.78
C TYR A 88 -3.62 6.57 15.66
N SER A 89 -2.32 6.59 15.36
CA SER A 89 -1.31 7.39 16.05
C SER A 89 -0.11 7.63 15.13
N ASP A 90 0.85 8.45 15.56
CA ASP A 90 2.11 8.66 14.82
C ASP A 90 2.96 7.39 14.69
N ASN A 91 2.66 6.36 15.49
CA ASN A 91 3.32 5.05 15.41
C ASN A 91 2.52 4.03 14.57
N CYS A 92 1.24 4.32 14.27
CA CYS A 92 0.37 3.35 13.63
C CYS A 92 -0.60 4.04 12.65
N TYR A 93 -0.23 4.06 11.38
CA TYR A 93 -1.01 4.56 10.26
C TYR A 93 -0.59 3.85 8.96
N GLY A 94 -1.36 4.04 7.91
CA GLY A 94 -1.03 3.53 6.58
C GLY A 94 -1.92 4.12 5.51
N THR A 95 -1.52 3.98 4.26
CA THR A 95 -2.26 4.50 3.10
C THR A 95 -2.90 3.34 2.35
N ALA A 96 -4.22 3.33 2.26
CA ALA A 96 -4.98 2.37 1.46
C ALA A 96 -4.99 2.83 -0.01
N ASP A 97 -4.69 1.94 -0.95
CA ASP A 97 -4.64 2.26 -2.38
C ASP A 97 -6.03 2.71 -2.90
N ALA A 98 -7.08 2.00 -2.53
CA ALA A 98 -8.46 2.44 -2.75
C ALA A 98 -9.37 1.94 -1.62
N ILE A 99 -10.29 2.81 -1.21
CA ILE A 99 -11.21 2.53 -0.10
C ILE A 99 -12.59 3.16 -0.36
N SER A 100 -13.64 2.52 0.10
CA SER A 100 -14.97 3.13 0.19
C SER A 100 -15.72 2.62 1.40
N PHE A 101 -16.57 3.50 1.97
CA PHE A 101 -17.47 3.13 3.03
C PHE A 101 -18.85 3.72 2.77
N ASN A 102 -19.83 2.86 2.52
CA ASN A 102 -21.21 3.27 2.25
C ASN A 102 -22.17 2.28 2.91
N ASP A 103 -23.20 2.79 3.58
CA ASP A 103 -24.28 2.01 4.18
C ASP A 103 -23.77 0.85 5.08
N GLY A 104 -22.74 1.15 5.89
CA GLY A 104 -22.13 0.16 6.78
C GLY A 104 -21.33 -0.93 6.06
N PHE A 105 -20.90 -0.67 4.81
CA PHE A 105 -20.08 -1.59 4.06
C PHE A 105 -18.74 -0.96 3.69
N LEU A 106 -17.67 -1.47 4.29
CA LEU A 106 -16.29 -1.09 4.03
C LEU A 106 -15.71 -1.95 2.91
N ARG A 107 -15.13 -1.31 1.89
CA ARG A 107 -14.31 -1.98 0.86
C ARG A 107 -12.92 -1.40 0.86
N ILE A 108 -11.92 -2.27 0.82
CA ILE A 108 -10.50 -1.88 0.68
C ILE A 108 -9.91 -2.73 -0.43
N HIS A 109 -9.34 -2.07 -1.43
CA HIS A 109 -8.67 -2.69 -2.55
C HIS A 109 -7.18 -2.32 -2.54
N ASP A 110 -6.33 -3.29 -2.83
CA ASP A 110 -4.88 -3.16 -2.85
C ASP A 110 -4.33 -3.69 -4.17
N LEU A 111 -3.51 -2.88 -4.83
CA LEU A 111 -2.87 -3.21 -6.11
C LEU A 111 -1.46 -3.72 -5.86
N LYS A 112 -1.15 -4.93 -6.24
CA LYS A 112 0.20 -5.49 -6.17
C LYS A 112 0.80 -5.65 -7.57
N THR A 113 1.94 -4.99 -7.77
CA THR A 113 2.68 -4.99 -9.06
C THR A 113 3.86 -5.94 -9.05
N GLY A 114 4.23 -6.49 -7.89
CA GLY A 114 5.30 -7.48 -7.71
C GLY A 114 4.81 -8.91 -7.90
N ALA A 115 5.76 -9.83 -8.20
CA ALA A 115 5.47 -11.24 -8.39
C ALA A 115 5.39 -12.04 -7.08
N VAL A 116 5.95 -11.51 -5.97
CA VAL A 116 5.89 -12.18 -4.66
C VAL A 116 4.46 -12.16 -4.16
N PRO A 117 3.88 -13.29 -3.76
CA PRO A 117 2.51 -13.35 -3.26
C PRO A 117 2.29 -12.35 -2.12
N ALA A 118 1.22 -11.59 -2.21
CA ALA A 118 0.82 -10.66 -1.18
C ALA A 118 0.07 -11.40 -0.05
N HIS A 119 -0.06 -10.73 1.09
CA HIS A 119 -0.73 -11.23 2.27
C HIS A 119 -1.93 -10.34 2.62
N MET A 120 -3.05 -10.96 3.00
CA MET A 120 -4.29 -10.25 3.33
C MET A 120 -4.17 -9.45 4.64
N GLU A 121 -3.23 -9.80 5.51
CA GLU A 121 -3.01 -9.17 6.81
C GLU A 121 -2.79 -7.65 6.72
N GLN A 122 -2.21 -7.17 5.62
CA GLN A 122 -2.09 -5.72 5.38
C GLN A 122 -3.47 -5.06 5.33
N LEU A 123 -4.43 -5.68 4.67
CA LEU A 123 -5.78 -5.15 4.53
C LEU A 123 -6.59 -5.30 5.84
N TYR A 124 -6.30 -6.33 6.64
CA TYR A 124 -6.85 -6.45 8.01
C TYR A 124 -6.40 -5.28 8.89
N ILE A 125 -5.13 -4.86 8.77
CA ILE A 125 -4.63 -3.69 9.48
C ILE A 125 -5.35 -2.43 9.02
N TYR A 126 -5.55 -2.21 7.72
CA TYR A 126 -6.34 -1.09 7.23
C TYR A 126 -7.77 -1.10 7.72
N ALA A 127 -8.44 -2.26 7.72
CA ALA A 127 -9.79 -2.39 8.27
C ALA A 127 -9.83 -2.07 9.78
N ALA A 128 -8.83 -2.53 10.54
CA ALA A 128 -8.70 -2.21 11.96
C ALA A 128 -8.45 -0.71 12.21
N LEU A 129 -7.57 -0.08 11.42
CA LEU A 129 -7.32 1.36 11.47
C LEU A 129 -8.58 2.16 11.15
N PHE A 130 -9.34 1.76 10.13
CA PHE A 130 -10.62 2.39 9.80
C PHE A 130 -11.59 2.32 11.00
N CYS A 131 -11.73 1.14 11.60
CA CYS A 131 -12.60 0.96 12.77
C CYS A 131 -12.18 1.85 13.95
N LEU A 132 -10.86 1.95 14.21
CA LEU A 132 -10.31 2.76 15.30
C LEU A 132 -10.49 4.26 15.05
N GLU A 133 -10.18 4.73 13.86
CA GLU A 133 -10.22 6.16 13.50
C GLU A 133 -11.65 6.70 13.46
N TYR A 134 -12.58 5.94 12.85
CA TYR A 134 -13.95 6.39 12.64
C TYR A 134 -14.95 5.89 13.72
N GLY A 135 -14.46 5.15 14.71
CA GLY A 135 -15.26 4.70 15.84
C GLY A 135 -16.28 3.60 15.51
N TYR A 136 -16.03 2.81 14.49
CA TYR A 136 -16.88 1.65 14.17
C TYR A 136 -16.42 0.41 14.91
N HIS A 137 -17.39 -0.41 15.34
CA HIS A 137 -17.09 -1.74 15.85
C HIS A 137 -17.11 -2.74 14.68
N PRO A 138 -16.13 -3.66 14.54
CA PRO A 138 -16.10 -4.63 13.44
C PRO A 138 -17.37 -5.43 13.23
N LYS A 139 -18.10 -5.78 14.31
CA LYS A 139 -19.38 -6.50 14.23
C LYS A 139 -20.52 -5.71 13.61
N ASP A 140 -20.43 -4.37 13.61
CA ASP A 140 -21.52 -3.48 13.17
C ASP A 140 -21.41 -3.08 11.69
N ILE A 141 -20.33 -3.50 11.02
CA ILE A 141 -20.07 -3.20 9.61
C ILE A 141 -19.76 -4.47 8.83
N ARG A 142 -20.06 -4.45 7.55
CA ARG A 142 -19.64 -5.50 6.61
C ARG A 142 -18.33 -5.06 5.95
N MET A 143 -17.46 -6.02 5.64
CA MET A 143 -16.15 -5.74 5.04
C MET A 143 -15.92 -6.61 3.82
N GLU A 144 -15.28 -6.05 2.80
CA GLU A 144 -14.76 -6.75 1.64
C GLU A 144 -13.36 -6.22 1.33
N LEU A 145 -12.39 -7.10 1.37
CA LEU A 145 -10.98 -6.80 1.14
C LEU A 145 -10.54 -7.50 -0.15
N ARG A 146 -9.86 -6.77 -1.04
CA ARG A 146 -9.41 -7.33 -2.32
C ARG A 146 -7.94 -7.03 -2.59
N ILE A 147 -7.20 -8.05 -2.95
CA ILE A 147 -5.85 -7.93 -3.52
C ILE A 147 -5.90 -8.26 -5.00
N TYR A 148 -5.39 -7.35 -5.81
CA TYR A 148 -5.26 -7.50 -7.27
C TYR A 148 -3.79 -7.77 -7.60
N GLN A 149 -3.48 -8.98 -8.04
CA GLN A 149 -2.11 -9.41 -8.35
C GLN A 149 -2.10 -10.51 -9.40
N ASN A 150 -1.11 -10.53 -10.27
CA ASN A 150 -0.87 -11.61 -11.25
C ASN A 150 -2.09 -11.97 -12.13
N ASP A 151 -2.87 -10.95 -12.54
CA ASP A 151 -4.10 -11.08 -13.30
C ASP A 151 -5.23 -11.87 -12.58
N GLU A 152 -5.12 -11.96 -11.25
CA GLU A 152 -6.11 -12.55 -10.35
C GLU A 152 -6.59 -11.54 -9.30
N VAL A 153 -7.75 -11.82 -8.70
CA VAL A 153 -8.31 -11.04 -7.60
C VAL A 153 -8.59 -11.98 -6.44
N TRP A 154 -7.91 -11.73 -5.32
CA TRP A 154 -8.17 -12.42 -4.07
C TRP A 154 -9.14 -11.60 -3.22
N VAL A 155 -10.28 -12.19 -2.85
CA VAL A 155 -11.36 -11.51 -2.12
C VAL A 155 -11.58 -12.20 -0.78
N GLU A 156 -11.61 -11.41 0.29
CA GLU A 156 -12.02 -11.87 1.62
C GLU A 156 -13.08 -10.94 2.22
N ASN A 157 -13.94 -11.51 3.05
CA ASN A 157 -15.00 -10.81 3.77
C ASN A 157 -14.82 -11.07 5.28
N PRO A 158 -13.84 -10.41 5.91
CA PRO A 158 -13.53 -10.67 7.32
C PRO A 158 -14.70 -10.26 8.22
N THR A 159 -14.78 -10.96 9.33
CA THR A 159 -15.73 -10.70 10.42
C THR A 159 -15.02 -10.01 11.59
N GLU A 160 -15.74 -9.83 12.69
CA GLU A 160 -15.15 -9.37 13.94
C GLU A 160 -14.02 -10.29 14.43
N GLU A 161 -14.10 -11.60 14.16
CA GLU A 161 -13.13 -12.58 14.66
C GLU A 161 -11.73 -12.36 14.09
N GLU A 162 -11.62 -11.90 12.85
CA GLU A 162 -10.33 -11.60 12.22
C GLU A 162 -9.82 -10.18 12.55
N ILE A 163 -10.71 -9.19 12.68
CA ILE A 163 -10.31 -7.78 12.82
C ILE A 163 -10.09 -7.38 14.29
N SER A 164 -10.89 -7.89 15.23
CA SER A 164 -10.74 -7.52 16.64
C SER A 164 -9.38 -7.88 17.26
N PRO A 165 -8.75 -9.02 16.93
CA PRO A 165 -7.39 -9.30 17.39
C PRO A 165 -6.36 -8.28 16.88
N VAL A 166 -6.51 -7.78 15.65
CA VAL A 166 -5.62 -6.76 15.09
C VAL A 166 -5.79 -5.43 15.84
N ILE A 167 -7.04 -5.02 16.11
CA ILE A 167 -7.34 -3.85 16.94
C ILE A 167 -6.72 -3.97 18.33
N ALA A 168 -6.88 -5.13 18.98
CA ALA A 168 -6.30 -5.38 20.30
C ALA A 168 -4.78 -5.25 20.29
N LYS A 169 -4.12 -5.79 19.25
CA LYS A 169 -2.67 -5.72 19.09
C LYS A 169 -2.17 -4.28 18.86
N ILE A 170 -2.86 -3.49 18.07
CA ILE A 170 -2.55 -2.08 17.86
C ILE A 170 -2.62 -1.32 19.21
N LYS A 171 -3.71 -1.51 19.95
CA LYS A 171 -3.92 -0.87 21.27
C LYS A 171 -2.91 -1.33 22.33
N GLU A 172 -2.43 -2.56 22.24
CA GLU A 172 -1.39 -3.10 23.14
C GLU A 172 -0.02 -2.47 22.86
N PHE A 173 0.37 -2.34 21.57
CA PHE A 173 1.71 -1.95 21.17
C PHE A 173 1.92 -0.44 21.10
N ASP A 174 0.93 0.32 20.72
CA ASP A 174 1.06 1.77 20.55
C ASP A 174 1.55 2.50 21.81
N PRO A 175 1.03 2.22 23.03
CA PRO A 175 1.56 2.83 24.25
C PRO A 175 3.01 2.46 24.55
N ILE A 176 3.42 1.24 24.20
CA ILE A 176 4.81 0.78 24.40
C ILE A 176 5.76 1.60 23.53
N LEU A 177 5.40 1.82 22.26
CA LEU A 177 6.20 2.63 21.34
C LEU A 177 6.25 4.09 21.78
N SER A 178 5.14 4.63 22.26
CA SER A 178 5.07 6.00 22.77
C SER A 178 5.98 6.24 24.00
N LEU A 179 6.22 5.21 24.81
CA LEU A 179 7.15 5.28 25.95
C LEU A 179 8.62 5.20 25.54
N ILE A 180 8.93 4.59 24.40
CA ILE A 180 10.32 4.41 23.92
C ILE A 180 10.83 5.66 23.18
N HIS A 181 9.93 6.48 22.64
CA HIS A 181 10.24 7.67 21.86
C HIS A 181 10.34 8.97 22.69
N ILE A 182 10.48 8.88 24.01
CA ILE A 182 10.71 10.04 24.89
C ILE A 182 12.18 10.43 24.91
#